data_a78bb1f14ae583a4d4b4bfd6841e5698
#
_entry.id   a78bb1f14ae583a4d4b4bfd6841e5698
#
_cell.length_a   1.000
_cell.length_b   1.000
_cell.length_c   1.000
_cell.angle_alpha   90.00
_cell.angle_beta   90.00
_cell.angle_gamma   90.00
#
_symmetry.space_group_name_H-M   'P 1'
#
loop_
_entity.id
_entity.type
_entity.pdbx_description
1 polymer ?
#
loop_
_entity_poly.entity_id
_entity_poly.type
_entity_poly.pdbx_seq_one_letter_code
_entity_poly.pdbx_strand_id
1 'polypeptide(L)'
;MVSEKLIRQLFRTQDQAVIRRLSEISETVIYKKRQEIHKAGETYTHFYMLLRGAVYTYFYDEHQHPVVLCFFSEKNDFMNVENFNKQSTVGMTALTETEVFRVLIKEILQLSDEIPTLIWVYAGYLQKTMMYLCVINNRRMNLTAEERYQWFCEKWPEVEASASNKQIASFLRMRPESLSRLKAQMKQSEKEAKTLENILVTKDLKWDYMDIKEMIEKRQNGQG
;
A
#
# COMPACT_ATOMS: atom_id res chain seq x y z
N MET A 1 -15.01 7.96 17.82
CA MET A 1 -15.08 8.99 16.74
C MET A 1 -13.68 9.31 16.26
N VAL A 2 -13.49 9.30 14.97
CA VAL A 2 -12.23 9.70 14.34
C VAL A 2 -12.12 11.24 14.33
N SER A 3 -10.92 11.79 14.48
CA SER A 3 -10.75 13.24 14.50
C SER A 3 -11.10 13.87 13.15
N GLU A 4 -11.80 15.01 13.15
CA GLU A 4 -12.13 15.75 11.93
C GLU A 4 -10.88 16.12 11.11
N LYS A 5 -9.76 16.42 11.79
CA LYS A 5 -8.49 16.70 11.13
C LYS A 5 -8.03 15.52 10.26
N LEU A 6 -8.16 14.28 10.77
CA LEU A 6 -7.80 13.09 10.03
C LEU A 6 -8.73 12.89 8.83
N ILE A 7 -10.04 13.08 9.00
CA ILE A 7 -11.01 13.00 7.89
C ILE A 7 -10.67 14.00 6.78
N ARG A 8 -10.37 15.26 7.13
CA ARG A 8 -9.95 16.28 6.16
C ARG A 8 -8.71 15.83 5.35
N GLN A 9 -7.75 15.21 6.02
CA GLN A 9 -6.55 14.71 5.36
C GLN A 9 -6.83 13.52 4.43
N LEU A 10 -7.61 12.54 4.90
CA LEU A 10 -7.90 11.32 4.14
C LEU A 10 -8.81 11.60 2.92
N PHE A 11 -9.89 12.34 3.13
CA PHE A 11 -10.91 12.57 2.10
C PHE A 11 -10.71 13.88 1.33
N ARG A 12 -9.70 14.69 1.69
CA ARG A 12 -9.36 15.98 1.04
C ARG A 12 -10.58 16.89 0.86
N THR A 13 -11.49 16.88 1.83
CA THR A 13 -12.72 17.68 1.82
C THR A 13 -12.67 18.79 2.86
N GLN A 14 -13.29 19.92 2.54
CA GLN A 14 -13.54 21.04 3.47
C GLN A 14 -15.02 21.13 3.88
N ASP A 15 -15.88 20.29 3.29
CA ASP A 15 -17.30 20.25 3.63
C ASP A 15 -17.47 19.73 5.05
N GLN A 16 -18.01 20.59 5.92
CA GLN A 16 -18.16 20.31 7.34
C GLN A 16 -19.19 19.20 7.62
N ALA A 17 -20.24 19.11 6.80
CA ALA A 17 -21.25 18.07 6.95
C ALA A 17 -20.66 16.67 6.61
N VAL A 18 -19.90 16.60 5.51
CA VAL A 18 -19.15 15.38 5.12
C VAL A 18 -18.17 14.95 6.21
N ILE A 19 -17.37 15.91 6.72
CA ILE A 19 -16.36 15.65 7.73
C ILE A 19 -16.98 15.06 8.98
N ARG A 20 -18.07 15.68 9.45
CA ARG A 20 -18.79 15.23 10.65
C ARG A 20 -19.35 13.81 10.47
N ARG A 21 -20.05 13.57 9.35
CA ARG A 21 -20.65 12.26 9.06
C ARG A 21 -19.59 11.16 8.96
N LEU A 22 -18.49 11.40 8.23
CA LEU A 22 -17.37 10.45 8.13
C LEU A 22 -16.69 10.21 9.49
N SER A 23 -16.56 11.24 10.33
CA SER A 23 -16.01 11.12 11.69
C SER A 23 -16.89 10.21 12.58
N GLU A 24 -18.21 10.26 12.41
CA GLU A 24 -19.17 9.46 13.17
C GLU A 24 -19.17 7.99 12.78
N ILE A 25 -19.09 7.68 11.46
CA ILE A 25 -19.22 6.33 10.92
C ILE A 25 -17.90 5.58 10.78
N SER A 26 -16.77 6.23 11.02
CA SER A 26 -15.44 5.62 10.89
C SER A 26 -14.77 5.38 12.24
N GLU A 27 -13.78 4.53 12.23
CA GLU A 27 -12.95 4.22 13.41
C GLU A 27 -11.48 4.04 13.06
N THR A 28 -10.61 4.16 14.07
CA THR A 28 -9.22 3.76 14.00
C THR A 28 -8.99 2.53 14.86
N VAL A 29 -8.27 1.56 14.32
CA VAL A 29 -8.01 0.29 14.99
C VAL A 29 -6.51 0.01 14.97
N ILE A 30 -5.98 -0.43 16.11
CA ILE A 30 -4.58 -0.85 16.23
C ILE A 30 -4.53 -2.37 16.15
N TYR A 31 -3.73 -2.88 15.22
CA TYR A 31 -3.45 -4.30 15.05
C TYR A 31 -2.03 -4.60 15.52
N LYS A 32 -1.90 -5.68 16.28
CA LYS A 32 -0.58 -6.19 16.71
C LYS A 32 0.17 -6.79 15.52
N LYS A 33 1.49 -6.83 15.62
CA LYS A 33 2.32 -7.57 14.66
C LYS A 33 1.78 -8.99 14.43
N ARG A 34 1.64 -9.40 13.18
CA ARG A 34 1.10 -10.69 12.71
C ARG A 34 -0.40 -10.89 12.92
N GLN A 35 -1.12 -9.88 13.38
CA GLN A 35 -2.57 -9.94 13.47
C GLN A 35 -3.19 -9.77 12.08
N GLU A 36 -4.18 -10.59 11.77
CA GLU A 36 -4.98 -10.45 10.54
C GLU A 36 -5.89 -9.22 10.67
N ILE A 37 -5.86 -8.37 9.67
CA ILE A 37 -6.74 -7.20 9.52
C ILE A 37 -8.01 -7.63 8.79
N HIS A 38 -7.83 -8.47 7.77
CA HIS A 38 -8.89 -9.12 7.01
C HIS A 38 -8.42 -10.50 6.57
N LYS A 39 -9.27 -11.50 6.68
CA LYS A 39 -8.93 -12.87 6.34
C LYS A 39 -9.44 -13.23 4.95
N ALA A 40 -8.59 -13.91 4.16
CA ALA A 40 -9.03 -14.48 2.90
C ALA A 40 -10.18 -15.48 3.12
N GLY A 41 -11.21 -15.41 2.30
CA GLY A 41 -12.46 -16.20 2.43
C GLY A 41 -13.58 -15.48 3.20
N GLU A 42 -13.29 -14.45 3.97
CA GLU A 42 -14.31 -13.64 4.64
C GLU A 42 -14.91 -12.57 3.70
N THR A 43 -16.11 -12.11 4.02
CA THR A 43 -16.74 -11.04 3.25
C THR A 43 -16.02 -9.72 3.46
N TYR A 44 -15.65 -9.05 2.38
CA TYR A 44 -14.96 -7.76 2.42
C TYR A 44 -15.95 -6.64 2.69
N THR A 45 -15.94 -6.09 3.89
CA THR A 45 -16.97 -5.17 4.39
C THR A 45 -16.50 -3.76 4.69
N HIS A 46 -15.19 -3.52 4.71
CA HIS A 46 -14.65 -2.22 5.11
C HIS A 46 -13.71 -1.64 4.06
N PHE A 47 -13.69 -0.31 3.99
CA PHE A 47 -12.56 0.43 3.48
C PHE A 47 -11.46 0.47 4.52
N TYR A 48 -10.21 0.31 4.07
CA TYR A 48 -9.03 0.36 4.94
C TYR A 48 -8.02 1.35 4.41
N MET A 49 -7.50 2.21 5.28
CA MET A 49 -6.38 3.10 5.01
C MET A 49 -5.33 2.96 6.08
N LEU A 50 -4.07 2.83 5.67
CA LEU A 50 -2.95 2.75 6.59
C LEU A 50 -2.64 4.12 7.19
N LEU A 51 -2.60 4.23 8.51
CA LEU A 51 -2.19 5.44 9.22
C LEU A 51 -0.75 5.36 9.71
N ARG A 52 -0.34 4.18 10.20
CA ARG A 52 1.00 3.91 10.71
C ARG A 52 1.29 2.41 10.68
N GLY A 53 2.57 2.06 10.51
CA GLY A 53 3.01 0.67 10.49
C GLY A 53 3.14 0.10 9.07
N ALA A 54 3.13 -1.22 8.95
CA ALA A 54 3.26 -1.91 7.68
C ALA A 54 2.30 -3.11 7.59
N VAL A 55 1.76 -3.33 6.41
CA VAL A 55 0.80 -4.39 6.08
C VAL A 55 1.25 -5.11 4.84
N TYR A 56 0.99 -6.39 4.75
CA TYR A 56 1.04 -7.12 3.49
C TYR A 56 -0.31 -7.76 3.18
N THR A 57 -0.59 -7.84 1.88
CA THR A 57 -1.73 -8.59 1.35
C THR A 57 -1.23 -9.86 0.67
N TYR A 58 -2.05 -10.90 0.71
CA TYR A 58 -1.73 -12.19 0.15
C TYR A 58 -2.98 -12.88 -0.39
N PHE A 59 -2.81 -13.79 -1.32
CA PHE A 59 -3.81 -14.77 -1.75
C PHE A 59 -3.22 -16.18 -1.64
N TYR A 60 -4.07 -17.19 -1.70
CA TYR A 60 -3.61 -18.57 -1.75
C TYR A 60 -3.52 -19.06 -3.19
N ASP A 61 -2.40 -19.71 -3.55
CA ASP A 61 -2.26 -20.39 -4.81
C ASP A 61 -3.07 -21.70 -4.88
N GLU A 62 -2.98 -22.42 -6.01
CA GLU A 62 -3.67 -23.69 -6.21
C GLU A 62 -3.28 -24.76 -5.18
N HIS A 63 -2.11 -24.63 -4.55
CA HIS A 63 -1.58 -25.53 -3.54
C HIS A 63 -1.82 -25.02 -2.11
N GLN A 64 -2.66 -24.00 -1.93
CA GLN A 64 -2.96 -23.37 -0.63
C GLN A 64 -1.73 -22.72 0.04
N HIS A 65 -0.71 -22.32 -0.73
CA HIS A 65 0.40 -21.55 -0.21
C HIS A 65 0.10 -20.04 -0.31
N PRO A 66 0.39 -19.25 0.76
CA PRO A 66 0.19 -17.82 0.71
C PRO A 66 1.21 -17.14 -0.20
N VAL A 67 0.72 -16.42 -1.20
CA VAL A 67 1.50 -15.63 -2.14
C VAL A 67 1.31 -14.15 -1.84
N VAL A 68 2.39 -13.45 -1.52
CA VAL A 68 2.34 -12.01 -1.20
C VAL A 68 2.05 -11.20 -2.46
N LEU A 69 0.97 -10.42 -2.41
CA LEU A 69 0.52 -9.56 -3.49
C LEU A 69 1.18 -8.19 -3.43
N CYS A 70 1.02 -7.49 -2.29
CA CYS A 70 1.49 -6.13 -2.06
C CYS A 70 2.00 -5.94 -0.64
N PHE A 71 2.85 -4.91 -0.46
CA PHE A 71 3.18 -4.31 0.83
C PHE A 71 2.67 -2.87 0.86
N PHE A 72 2.19 -2.43 2.00
CA PHE A 72 1.75 -1.07 2.29
C PHE A 72 2.50 -0.59 3.53
N SER A 73 3.16 0.56 3.45
CA SER A 73 3.90 1.16 4.57
C SER A 73 3.86 2.69 4.53
N GLU A 74 3.29 3.27 3.49
CA GLU A 74 3.15 4.71 3.40
C GLU A 74 1.84 5.17 4.06
N LYS A 75 1.92 6.27 4.81
CA LYS A 75 0.74 6.88 5.43
C LYS A 75 -0.31 7.22 4.36
N ASN A 76 -1.56 6.87 4.64
CA ASN A 76 -2.71 7.03 3.76
C ASN A 76 -2.69 6.08 2.54
N ASP A 77 -1.92 4.99 2.60
CA ASP A 77 -2.07 3.92 1.63
C ASP A 77 -3.47 3.33 1.72
N PHE A 78 -4.12 3.27 0.55
CA PHE A 78 -5.43 2.66 0.40
C PHE A 78 -5.27 1.17 0.15
N MET A 79 -5.69 0.36 1.10
CA MET A 79 -5.41 -1.07 1.11
C MET A 79 -6.55 -1.91 0.51
N ASN A 80 -7.39 -1.32 -0.32
CA ASN A 80 -8.46 -2.03 -0.97
C ASN A 80 -7.98 -2.75 -2.23
N VAL A 81 -8.18 -4.05 -2.25
CA VAL A 81 -7.72 -4.92 -3.34
C VAL A 81 -8.81 -5.88 -3.84
N GLU A 82 -10.04 -5.73 -3.36
CA GLU A 82 -11.12 -6.68 -3.59
C GLU A 82 -12.49 -6.04 -3.85
N ASN A 83 -13.40 -6.87 -4.35
CA ASN A 83 -14.79 -6.51 -4.56
C ASN A 83 -15.55 -6.43 -3.24
N PHE A 84 -16.33 -5.38 -3.09
CA PHE A 84 -17.15 -5.15 -1.91
C PHE A 84 -18.28 -6.17 -1.78
N ASN A 85 -18.63 -6.51 -0.52
CA ASN A 85 -19.72 -7.42 -0.17
C ASN A 85 -19.63 -8.81 -0.82
N LYS A 86 -18.43 -9.23 -1.23
CA LYS A 86 -18.14 -10.58 -1.71
C LYS A 86 -17.07 -11.24 -0.83
N GLN A 87 -17.01 -12.56 -0.89
CA GLN A 87 -15.89 -13.28 -0.28
C GLN A 87 -14.59 -12.83 -0.91
N SER A 88 -13.67 -12.38 -0.08
CA SER A 88 -12.36 -11.91 -0.51
C SER A 88 -11.44 -13.08 -0.80
N THR A 89 -10.76 -13.07 -1.93
CA THR A 89 -9.67 -14.00 -2.21
C THR A 89 -8.36 -13.53 -1.57
N VAL A 90 -8.31 -12.28 -1.10
CA VAL A 90 -7.12 -11.64 -0.54
C VAL A 90 -7.25 -11.48 0.96
N GLY A 91 -6.21 -11.89 1.69
CA GLY A 91 -6.05 -11.58 3.11
C GLY A 91 -5.12 -10.38 3.34
N MET A 92 -5.26 -9.73 4.48
CA MET A 92 -4.40 -8.63 4.95
C MET A 92 -3.88 -8.92 6.35
N THR A 93 -2.58 -8.75 6.56
CA THR A 93 -1.92 -9.00 7.84
C THR A 93 -0.96 -7.87 8.19
N ALA A 94 -0.97 -7.46 9.45
CA ALA A 94 -0.05 -6.47 9.99
C ALA A 94 1.38 -7.05 10.11
N LEU A 95 2.36 -6.41 9.50
CA LEU A 95 3.79 -6.76 9.61
C LEU A 95 4.43 -6.22 10.87
N THR A 96 3.99 -5.05 11.30
CA THR A 96 4.41 -4.36 12.52
C THR A 96 3.17 -4.08 13.37
N GLU A 97 3.30 -3.40 14.51
CA GLU A 97 2.15 -2.75 15.12
C GLU A 97 1.63 -1.71 14.14
N THR A 98 0.35 -1.80 13.81
CA THR A 98 -0.24 -1.08 12.68
C THR A 98 -1.53 -0.40 13.10
N GLU A 99 -1.63 0.89 12.82
CA GLU A 99 -2.84 1.68 12.99
C GLU A 99 -3.54 1.87 11.65
N VAL A 100 -4.83 1.53 11.61
CA VAL A 100 -5.63 1.53 10.39
C VAL A 100 -6.90 2.36 10.63
N PHE A 101 -7.19 3.26 9.72
CA PHE A 101 -8.52 3.84 9.55
C PHE A 101 -9.41 2.86 8.79
N ARG A 102 -10.61 2.62 9.28
CA ARG A 102 -11.60 1.83 8.54
C ARG A 102 -13.01 2.40 8.68
N VAL A 103 -13.81 2.13 7.67
CA VAL A 103 -15.23 2.50 7.61
C VAL A 103 -15.99 1.43 6.84
N LEU A 104 -17.22 1.14 7.25
CA LEU A 104 -18.07 0.17 6.55
C LEU A 104 -18.41 0.68 5.14
N ILE A 105 -18.23 -0.18 4.16
CA ILE A 105 -18.52 0.11 2.74
C ILE A 105 -19.95 0.55 2.54
N LYS A 106 -20.89 -0.15 3.18
CA LYS A 106 -22.33 0.20 3.08
C LYS A 106 -22.64 1.62 3.52
N GLU A 107 -21.93 2.12 4.55
CA GLU A 107 -22.13 3.48 5.06
C GLU A 107 -21.53 4.53 4.13
N ILE A 108 -20.37 4.23 3.52
CA ILE A 108 -19.82 5.10 2.47
C ILE A 108 -20.72 5.16 1.24
N LEU A 109 -21.29 4.03 0.82
CA LEU A 109 -22.21 4.01 -0.32
C LEU A 109 -23.48 4.81 -0.03
N GLN A 110 -24.09 4.63 1.14
CA GLN A 110 -25.23 5.44 1.55
C GLN A 110 -24.91 6.94 1.61
N LEU A 111 -23.74 7.28 2.16
CA LEU A 111 -23.29 8.67 2.21
C LEU A 111 -22.98 9.24 0.81
N SER A 112 -22.57 8.40 -0.14
CA SER A 112 -22.33 8.80 -1.54
C SER A 112 -23.63 9.15 -2.29
N ASP A 113 -24.76 8.57 -1.91
CA ASP A 113 -26.06 8.93 -2.47
C ASP A 113 -26.46 10.37 -2.06
N GLU A 114 -26.09 10.76 -0.84
CA GLU A 114 -26.31 12.12 -0.33
C GLU A 114 -25.23 13.11 -0.82
N ILE A 115 -24.01 12.63 -0.99
CA ILE A 115 -22.81 13.44 -1.29
C ILE A 115 -22.05 12.81 -2.46
N PRO A 116 -22.47 13.06 -3.71
CA PRO A 116 -21.87 12.42 -4.90
C PRO A 116 -20.36 12.66 -5.08
N THR A 117 -19.81 13.73 -4.50
CA THR A 117 -18.37 14.04 -4.57
C THR A 117 -17.48 12.95 -3.92
N LEU A 118 -18.01 12.16 -2.99
CA LEU A 118 -17.28 11.03 -2.39
C LEU A 118 -16.87 9.96 -3.41
N ILE A 119 -17.65 9.80 -4.48
CA ILE A 119 -17.34 8.89 -5.59
C ILE A 119 -16.01 9.28 -6.28
N TRP A 120 -15.76 10.58 -6.44
CA TRP A 120 -14.52 11.06 -7.05
C TRP A 120 -13.30 10.83 -6.16
N VAL A 121 -13.47 10.98 -4.84
CA VAL A 121 -12.41 10.65 -3.87
C VAL A 121 -12.07 9.15 -3.96
N TYR A 122 -13.08 8.31 -3.98
CA TYR A 122 -12.89 6.86 -4.14
C TYR A 122 -12.23 6.49 -5.48
N ALA A 123 -12.68 7.07 -6.58
CA ALA A 123 -12.08 6.86 -7.91
C ALA A 123 -10.59 7.25 -7.92
N GLY A 124 -10.22 8.35 -7.26
CA GLY A 124 -8.82 8.76 -7.10
C GLY A 124 -7.98 7.73 -6.34
N TYR A 125 -8.52 7.14 -5.27
CA TYR A 125 -7.83 6.07 -4.55
C TYR A 125 -7.69 4.79 -5.39
N LEU A 126 -8.72 4.42 -6.15
CA LEU A 126 -8.64 3.28 -7.08
C LEU A 126 -7.59 3.50 -8.16
N GLN A 127 -7.55 4.68 -8.75
CA GLN A 127 -6.54 5.05 -9.75
C GLN A 127 -5.12 4.94 -9.16
N LYS A 128 -4.90 5.48 -7.94
CA LYS A 128 -3.62 5.35 -7.24
C LYS A 128 -3.23 3.88 -7.05
N THR A 129 -4.16 3.05 -6.58
CA THR A 129 -3.92 1.62 -6.36
C THR A 129 -3.60 0.91 -7.67
N MET A 130 -4.32 1.19 -8.74
CA MET A 130 -4.06 0.61 -10.06
C MET A 130 -2.67 0.99 -10.56
N MET A 131 -2.27 2.26 -10.47
CA MET A 131 -0.92 2.70 -10.85
C MET A 131 0.16 2.02 -10.01
N TYR A 132 -0.07 1.89 -8.70
CA TYR A 132 0.83 1.17 -7.80
C TYR A 132 1.02 -0.29 -8.24
N LEU A 133 -0.06 -1.01 -8.54
CA LEU A 133 -0.02 -2.38 -9.04
C LEU A 133 0.69 -2.50 -10.40
N CYS A 134 0.48 -1.54 -11.30
CA CYS A 134 1.17 -1.47 -12.59
C CYS A 134 2.69 -1.32 -12.40
N VAL A 135 3.13 -0.42 -11.52
CA VAL A 135 4.55 -0.22 -11.21
C VAL A 135 5.17 -1.50 -10.62
N ILE A 136 4.52 -2.11 -9.63
CA ILE A 136 4.99 -3.38 -9.04
C ILE A 136 5.13 -4.45 -10.11
N ASN A 137 4.10 -4.62 -10.93
CA ASN A 137 4.10 -5.65 -11.97
C ASN A 137 5.19 -5.41 -13.02
N ASN A 138 5.35 -4.16 -13.47
CA ASN A 138 6.42 -3.78 -14.38
C ASN A 138 7.81 -4.11 -13.82
N ARG A 139 8.08 -3.74 -12.56
CA ARG A 139 9.36 -4.04 -11.89
C ARG A 139 9.60 -5.55 -11.77
N ARG A 140 8.56 -6.31 -11.42
CA ARG A 140 8.67 -7.77 -11.31
C ARG A 140 8.95 -8.46 -12.65
N MET A 141 8.48 -7.90 -13.76
CA MET A 141 8.63 -8.50 -15.10
C MET A 141 9.94 -8.12 -15.78
N ASN A 142 10.42 -6.89 -15.60
CA ASN A 142 11.48 -6.33 -16.42
C ASN A 142 12.85 -6.22 -15.70
N LEU A 143 12.88 -6.35 -14.38
CA LEU A 143 14.12 -6.30 -13.62
C LEU A 143 14.70 -7.70 -13.38
N THR A 144 16.02 -7.81 -13.32
CA THR A 144 16.73 -9.00 -12.84
C THR A 144 16.40 -9.27 -11.36
N ALA A 145 16.77 -10.43 -10.84
CA ALA A 145 16.53 -10.78 -9.43
C ALA A 145 17.21 -9.80 -8.46
N GLU A 146 18.43 -9.39 -8.80
CA GLU A 146 19.22 -8.44 -8.01
C GLU A 146 18.59 -7.05 -8.03
N GLU A 147 18.29 -6.52 -9.21
CA GLU A 147 17.64 -5.21 -9.36
C GLU A 147 16.26 -5.17 -8.68
N ARG A 148 15.49 -6.27 -8.72
CA ARG A 148 14.21 -6.36 -7.99
C ARG A 148 14.40 -6.24 -6.49
N TYR A 149 15.43 -6.90 -5.95
CA TYR A 149 15.69 -6.84 -4.51
C TYR A 149 16.24 -5.46 -4.10
N GLN A 150 17.15 -4.87 -4.88
CA GLN A 150 17.62 -3.50 -4.66
C GLN A 150 16.45 -2.50 -4.63
N TRP A 151 15.62 -2.52 -5.69
CA TRP A 151 14.42 -1.71 -5.73
C TRP A 151 13.50 -1.92 -4.52
N PHE A 152 13.34 -3.15 -4.08
CA PHE A 152 12.53 -3.48 -2.90
C PHE A 152 13.11 -2.83 -1.63
N CYS A 153 14.41 -2.93 -1.41
CA CYS A 153 15.10 -2.33 -0.27
C CYS A 153 14.99 -0.80 -0.26
N GLU A 154 15.12 -0.17 -1.42
CA GLU A 154 14.98 1.27 -1.57
C GLU A 154 13.53 1.75 -1.31
N LYS A 155 12.57 1.02 -1.84
CA LYS A 155 11.15 1.39 -1.73
C LYS A 155 10.57 1.11 -0.36
N TRP A 156 10.97 0.01 0.29
CA TRP A 156 10.39 -0.46 1.55
C TRP A 156 11.44 -0.91 2.57
N PRO A 157 12.32 -0.02 3.05
CA PRO A 157 13.37 -0.40 4.02
C PRO A 157 12.78 -0.94 5.34
N GLU A 158 11.66 -0.39 5.81
CA GLU A 158 10.98 -0.86 7.02
C GLU A 158 10.34 -2.24 6.85
N VAL A 159 9.83 -2.53 5.66
CA VAL A 159 9.27 -3.84 5.31
C VAL A 159 10.40 -4.86 5.20
N GLU A 160 11.53 -4.52 4.58
CA GLU A 160 12.71 -5.37 4.49
C GLU A 160 13.19 -5.81 5.87
N ALA A 161 13.21 -4.89 6.82
CA ALA A 161 13.60 -5.17 8.21
C ALA A 161 12.56 -6.01 8.99
N SER A 162 11.30 -6.02 8.58
CA SER A 162 10.18 -6.58 9.35
C SER A 162 9.62 -7.87 8.77
N ALA A 163 9.66 -8.03 7.43
CA ALA A 163 9.12 -9.18 6.72
C ALA A 163 10.09 -10.37 6.73
N SER A 164 9.53 -11.57 6.68
CA SER A 164 10.34 -12.79 6.54
C SER A 164 10.90 -12.93 5.12
N ASN A 165 12.02 -13.66 4.99
CA ASN A 165 12.59 -13.97 3.66
C ASN A 165 11.57 -14.67 2.74
N LYS A 166 10.68 -15.51 3.27
CA LYS A 166 9.61 -16.15 2.49
C LYS A 166 8.65 -15.11 1.92
N GLN A 167 8.23 -14.14 2.72
CA GLN A 167 7.32 -13.07 2.26
C GLN A 167 7.97 -12.19 1.20
N ILE A 168 9.22 -11.76 1.41
CA ILE A 168 9.95 -10.94 0.44
C ILE A 168 10.18 -11.72 -0.85
N ALA A 169 10.64 -12.97 -0.78
CA ALA A 169 10.86 -13.83 -1.94
C ALA A 169 9.57 -14.05 -2.74
N SER A 170 8.45 -14.34 -2.04
CA SER A 170 7.13 -14.47 -2.64
C SER A 170 6.73 -13.20 -3.40
N PHE A 171 6.86 -12.02 -2.77
CA PHE A 171 6.58 -10.74 -3.39
C PHE A 171 7.46 -10.49 -4.63
N LEU A 172 8.75 -10.78 -4.56
CA LEU A 172 9.71 -10.58 -5.64
C LEU A 172 9.66 -11.69 -6.73
N ARG A 173 8.78 -12.68 -6.57
CA ARG A 173 8.67 -13.83 -7.47
C ARG A 173 9.99 -14.58 -7.63
N MET A 174 10.62 -14.93 -6.51
CA MET A 174 11.84 -15.73 -6.46
C MET A 174 11.75 -16.79 -5.37
N ARG A 175 12.64 -17.78 -5.43
CA ARG A 175 12.74 -18.79 -4.37
C ARG A 175 13.39 -18.20 -3.12
N PRO A 176 12.96 -18.57 -1.89
CA PRO A 176 13.58 -18.07 -0.65
C PRO A 176 15.08 -18.31 -0.58
N GLU A 177 15.55 -19.47 -1.09
CA GLU A 177 16.97 -19.83 -1.12
C GLU A 177 17.76 -18.89 -2.06
N SER A 178 17.16 -18.54 -3.21
CA SER A 178 17.76 -17.59 -4.16
C SER A 178 17.91 -16.20 -3.55
N LEU A 179 16.85 -15.74 -2.83
CA LEU A 179 16.91 -14.47 -2.11
C LEU A 179 17.99 -14.50 -1.01
N SER A 180 18.10 -15.59 -0.25
CA SER A 180 19.11 -15.71 0.80
C SER A 180 20.53 -15.65 0.26
N ARG A 181 20.80 -16.32 -0.89
CA ARG A 181 22.11 -16.25 -1.58
C ARG A 181 22.38 -14.83 -2.08
N LEU A 182 21.40 -14.19 -2.70
CA LEU A 182 21.51 -12.83 -3.20
C LEU A 182 21.84 -11.84 -2.06
N LYS A 183 21.13 -11.92 -0.93
CA LYS A 183 21.44 -11.11 0.26
C LYS A 183 22.86 -11.31 0.77
N ALA A 184 23.35 -12.55 0.74
CA ALA A 184 24.74 -12.85 1.17
C ALA A 184 25.76 -12.25 0.21
N GLN A 185 25.53 -12.38 -1.11
CA GLN A 185 26.41 -11.80 -2.13
C GLN A 185 26.45 -10.28 -2.04
N MET A 186 25.31 -9.60 -1.93
CA MET A 186 25.25 -8.14 -1.80
C MET A 186 25.99 -7.64 -0.54
N LYS A 187 25.81 -8.31 0.60
CA LYS A 187 26.58 -7.98 1.82
C LYS A 187 28.07 -8.14 1.66
N GLN A 188 28.52 -9.13 0.89
CA GLN A 188 29.93 -9.34 0.59
C GLN A 188 30.46 -8.19 -0.31
N SER A 189 29.73 -7.88 -1.39
CA SER A 189 30.06 -6.78 -2.30
C SER A 189 30.08 -5.41 -1.61
N GLU A 190 29.13 -5.15 -0.69
CA GLU A 190 29.12 -3.92 0.11
C GLU A 190 30.34 -3.81 1.05
N LYS A 191 30.79 -4.95 1.62
CA LYS A 191 32.03 -4.98 2.41
C LYS A 191 33.24 -4.71 1.56
N GLU A 192 33.29 -5.28 0.35
CA GLU A 192 34.36 -5.06 -0.61
C GLU A 192 34.36 -3.63 -1.15
N ALA A 193 33.16 -3.06 -1.46
CA ALA A 193 33.02 -1.68 -1.91
C ALA A 193 33.37 -0.65 -0.82
N LYS A 194 33.02 -0.91 0.44
CA LYS A 194 33.48 -0.07 1.58
C LYS A 194 34.99 -0.11 1.80
N THR A 195 35.66 -1.14 1.28
CA THR A 195 37.11 -1.25 1.29
C THR A 195 37.72 -0.50 0.10
N LEU A 196 36.93 -0.26 -0.95
CA LEU A 196 37.26 0.51 -2.13
C LEU A 196 36.39 1.79 -2.13
N GLU A 197 36.75 2.73 -1.23
CA GLU A 197 36.15 4.07 -1.27
C GLU A 197 36.37 4.69 -2.63
N ASN A 198 35.35 4.72 -3.42
CA ASN A 198 34.95 5.70 -4.44
C ASN A 198 34.18 5.05 -5.59
N ILE A 199 33.11 5.70 -5.92
CA ILE A 199 32.58 5.91 -7.27
C ILE A 199 31.06 5.69 -7.36
N LEU A 200 30.46 6.82 -7.71
CA LEU A 200 29.22 7.07 -8.44
C LEU A 200 27.87 7.07 -7.71
N VAL A 201 27.53 8.28 -7.37
CA VAL A 201 26.15 8.78 -7.23
C VAL A 201 25.44 8.61 -8.56
N THR A 202 24.50 7.68 -8.62
CA THR A 202 23.53 7.65 -9.70
C THR A 202 22.33 8.49 -9.32
N LYS A 203 22.03 9.47 -10.16
CA LYS A 203 20.96 10.44 -10.02
C LYS A 203 19.59 9.77 -9.89
N ASP A 204 18.86 10.24 -8.90
CA ASP A 204 17.45 10.00 -8.63
C ASP A 204 16.56 10.20 -9.86
N LEU A 205 15.82 9.17 -10.21
CA LEU A 205 14.54 9.33 -10.87
C LEU A 205 13.49 9.55 -9.78
N LYS A 206 13.41 10.76 -9.29
CA LYS A 206 12.25 11.24 -8.55
C LYS A 206 11.08 11.29 -9.52
N TRP A 207 10.21 10.30 -9.43
CA TRP A 207 8.85 10.45 -9.93
C TRP A 207 8.12 11.37 -8.96
N ASP A 208 8.02 12.62 -9.36
CA ASP A 208 7.39 13.64 -8.55
C ASP A 208 5.87 13.48 -8.63
N TYR A 209 5.27 13.23 -7.49
CA TYR A 209 3.82 13.07 -7.28
C TYR A 209 3.04 14.39 -7.48
N MET A 210 3.73 15.43 -7.96
CA MET A 210 3.19 16.78 -8.13
C MET A 210 2.27 16.94 -9.35
N ASP A 211 2.42 16.12 -10.38
CA ASP A 211 1.71 16.32 -11.65
C ASP A 211 0.19 16.10 -11.57
N ILE A 212 -0.27 15.20 -10.71
CA ILE A 212 -1.72 14.94 -10.60
C ILE A 212 -2.43 16.08 -9.88
N LYS A 213 -1.77 16.69 -8.89
CA LYS A 213 -2.32 17.85 -8.18
C LYS A 213 -2.46 19.05 -9.12
N GLU A 214 -1.45 19.28 -9.93
CA GLU A 214 -1.44 20.36 -10.93
C GLU A 214 -2.48 20.16 -12.05
N MET A 215 -2.71 18.91 -12.48
CA MET A 215 -3.77 18.57 -13.44
C MET A 215 -5.17 18.78 -12.88
N ILE A 216 -5.39 18.46 -11.61
CA ILE A 216 -6.68 18.67 -10.94
C ILE A 216 -6.93 20.16 -10.72
N GLU A 217 -5.93 20.92 -10.28
CA GLU A 217 -6.03 22.36 -10.06
C GLU A 217 -6.24 23.13 -11.40
N LYS A 218 -5.58 22.74 -12.48
CA LYS A 218 -5.79 23.32 -13.82
C LYS A 218 -7.20 23.08 -14.37
N ARG A 219 -7.80 21.90 -14.12
CA ARG A 219 -9.20 21.63 -14.50
C ARG A 219 -10.22 22.39 -13.65
N GLN A 220 -9.95 22.61 -12.37
CA GLN A 220 -10.84 23.38 -11.50
C GLN A 220 -10.80 24.89 -11.81
N ASN A 221 -9.69 25.39 -12.36
CA ASN A 221 -9.50 26.80 -12.72
C ASN A 221 -9.89 27.15 -14.16
N GLY A 222 -10.51 26.23 -14.89
CA GLY A 222 -11.11 26.54 -16.21
C GLY A 222 -10.09 26.86 -17.31
N GLN A 223 -8.83 26.45 -17.17
CA GLN A 223 -7.79 26.61 -18.20
C GLN A 223 -7.49 25.25 -18.83
N GLY A 224 -8.29 24.85 -19.82
CA GLY A 224 -8.12 23.66 -20.62
C GLY A 224 -8.54 23.94 -22.04
#